data_a101912cbf1901658a5e554d06c49bfb
#
_entry.id   a101912cbf1901658a5e554d06c49bfb
#
_cell.length_a   1.000
_cell.length_b   1.000
_cell.length_c   1.000
_cell.angle_alpha   90.00
_cell.angle_beta   90.00
_cell.angle_gamma   90.00
#
_symmetry.space_group_name_H-M   'P 1'
#
loop_
_entity.id
_entity.type
_entity.pdbx_description
1 polymer ?
#
loop_
_entity_poly.entity_id
_entity_poly.type
_entity_poly.pdbx_seq_one_letter_code
_entity_poly.pdbx_strand_id
1 'polypeptide(L)'
;MTEANQPTGMSGLGSQGLAPQAGPVLRRRTIALVLGGLLTGLLLGFMDVTIVATAGPTIISDLGGLSLYAWVFSSFVIVQTIVIPIFGKLSDLYGRKRFFLVGLVVFMIGSTLSGASQDIYELIVFRAVQGIGFGAFVPATIAIAGDLFPPEKRGRVQGLLFSVNGIAFAVAPAAGSYLTETISWRWIFYINLPLGVIAFLMIYLTLRESRNAGASAFSDWVGASALGGFLALFMMGLFLGGSTFDWVSWEEAALFAGSGAVLLTFVAVERRAREPVLPLRLFRKRTVSAATAVNILRAMVLFGLIAYIPLYAQAVLGGSVSDVRNVVYAFALPTTLGILLGGLSLSRMGYRNTVLVGAGILVGGLVALQSINSSSSLIRLMELSVPIGVGSGLMIPATIVAFQNSVQRNEIGVASALAAFTLNLGGAIGVASLGAIQANRFTAQLSSLLVGIPPNGRAVLSDPNLVGQILASPAALARLLAANPPLAAFIPPLREAFSQSILILFLVLLGASVAVFVAGLLIKGKDKRPSTPQAS
;
A
#
# COMPACT_ATOMS: atom_id res chain seq x y z
N MET A 1 -47.35 61.64 -47.42
CA MET A 1 -48.39 61.10 -46.58
C MET A 1 -48.18 59.64 -46.50
N THR A 2 -47.53 59.18 -45.50
CA THR A 2 -47.97 58.42 -44.36
C THR A 2 -46.72 57.94 -43.60
N GLU A 3 -46.69 58.24 -42.34
CA GLU A 3 -45.59 58.00 -41.40
C GLU A 3 -45.36 56.53 -41.15
N ALA A 4 -44.08 56.19 -41.05
CA ALA A 4 -43.59 54.90 -40.61
C ALA A 4 -43.57 54.83 -39.08
N ASN A 5 -44.23 53.83 -38.52
CA ASN A 5 -44.23 53.52 -37.11
C ASN A 5 -43.06 52.58 -36.79
N GLN A 6 -42.10 53.04 -35.99
CA GLN A 6 -41.05 52.23 -35.40
C GLN A 6 -41.55 51.57 -34.12
N PRO A 7 -41.27 50.31 -33.83
CA PRO A 7 -41.40 49.77 -32.49
C PRO A 7 -40.09 49.95 -31.70
N THR A 8 -40.20 50.65 -30.62
CA THR A 8 -39.24 50.86 -29.56
C THR A 8 -38.81 49.57 -28.86
N GLY A 9 -37.55 49.37 -28.78
CA GLY A 9 -36.73 49.00 -27.60
C GLY A 9 -37.20 47.85 -26.71
N MET A 10 -36.58 46.67 -26.88
CA MET A 10 -36.27 45.77 -25.78
C MET A 10 -34.75 45.55 -25.74
N SER A 11 -34.07 46.50 -25.14
CA SER A 11 -32.67 46.38 -24.72
C SER A 11 -32.62 45.77 -23.33
N GLY A 12 -31.76 44.74 -23.16
CA GLY A 12 -31.12 44.47 -21.91
C GLY A 12 -31.69 43.39 -21.02
N LEU A 13 -31.58 42.14 -21.41
CA LEU A 13 -31.31 41.10 -20.44
C LEU A 13 -29.84 40.71 -20.60
N GLY A 14 -29.02 41.40 -19.84
CA GLY A 14 -27.60 41.12 -19.72
C GLY A 14 -27.41 39.69 -19.23
N SER A 15 -26.78 38.86 -20.05
CA SER A 15 -26.11 37.64 -19.61
C SER A 15 -25.03 38.01 -18.59
N GLN A 16 -25.44 38.13 -17.33
CA GLN A 16 -24.46 38.07 -16.25
C GLN A 16 -23.86 36.66 -16.25
N GLY A 17 -22.80 36.50 -17.04
CA GLY A 17 -21.88 35.41 -16.90
C GLY A 17 -21.42 35.36 -15.46
N LEU A 18 -21.86 34.34 -14.72
CA LEU A 18 -21.30 34.00 -13.42
C LEU A 18 -19.80 33.74 -13.62
N ALA A 19 -19.02 34.79 -13.46
CA ALA A 19 -17.57 34.68 -13.33
C ALA A 19 -17.30 33.67 -12.19
N PRO A 20 -16.41 32.69 -12.37
CA PRO A 20 -16.01 31.81 -11.27
C PRO A 20 -15.54 32.68 -10.13
N GLN A 21 -16.22 32.63 -8.99
CA GLN A 21 -15.79 33.33 -7.79
C GLN A 21 -14.38 32.85 -7.46
N ALA A 22 -13.38 33.66 -7.73
CA ALA A 22 -12.03 33.43 -7.29
C ALA A 22 -12.06 33.35 -5.76
N GLY A 23 -11.86 32.16 -5.22
CA GLY A 23 -11.78 31.94 -3.79
C GLY A 23 -10.74 32.89 -3.17
N PRO A 24 -10.84 33.21 -1.88
CA PRO A 24 -9.97 34.19 -1.22
C PRO A 24 -8.50 33.82 -1.47
N VAL A 25 -7.73 34.78 -2.02
CA VAL A 25 -6.29 34.62 -2.26
C VAL A 25 -5.61 34.41 -0.90
N LEU A 26 -5.36 33.14 -0.57
CA LEU A 26 -4.67 32.79 0.66
C LEU A 26 -3.26 33.40 0.66
N ARG A 27 -2.85 33.97 1.79
CA ARG A 27 -1.48 34.46 1.95
C ARG A 27 -0.47 33.34 1.73
N ARG A 28 0.68 33.61 1.12
CA ARG A 28 1.74 32.60 0.85
C ARG A 28 2.10 31.77 2.10
N ARG A 29 2.14 32.39 3.29
CA ARG A 29 2.38 31.72 4.58
C ARG A 29 1.28 30.69 4.90
N THR A 30 0.03 31.02 4.68
CA THR A 30 -1.10 30.10 4.90
C THR A 30 -1.01 28.89 3.97
N ILE A 31 -0.71 29.11 2.69
CA ILE A 31 -0.52 28.01 1.72
C ILE A 31 0.64 27.09 2.14
N ALA A 32 1.77 27.67 2.59
CA ALA A 32 2.92 26.90 3.04
C ALA A 32 2.59 26.04 4.28
N LEU A 33 1.85 26.59 5.25
CA LEU A 33 1.41 25.85 6.44
C LEU A 33 0.42 24.74 6.09
N VAL A 34 -0.55 24.99 5.20
CA VAL A 34 -1.47 23.96 4.74
C VAL A 34 -0.71 22.84 4.04
N LEU A 35 0.17 23.15 3.09
CA LEU A 35 1.01 22.16 2.42
C LEU A 35 1.88 21.39 3.42
N GLY A 36 2.50 22.08 4.38
CA GLY A 36 3.27 21.44 5.44
C GLY A 36 2.43 20.43 6.24
N GLY A 37 1.21 20.79 6.63
CA GLY A 37 0.30 19.88 7.33
C GLY A 37 -0.10 18.67 6.49
N LEU A 38 -0.40 18.87 5.19
CA LEU A 38 -0.72 17.79 4.27
C LEU A 38 0.48 16.85 4.04
N LEU A 39 1.68 17.41 3.86
CA LEU A 39 2.93 16.64 3.68
C LEU A 39 3.26 15.83 4.93
N THR A 40 3.12 16.43 6.13
CA THR A 40 3.36 15.73 7.40
C THR A 40 2.35 14.60 7.60
N GLY A 41 1.07 14.82 7.29
CA GLY A 41 0.04 13.77 7.35
C GLY A 41 0.37 12.58 6.42
N LEU A 42 0.74 12.86 5.15
CA LEU A 42 1.14 11.79 4.23
C LEU A 42 2.44 11.08 4.68
N LEU A 43 3.40 11.83 5.24
CA LEU A 43 4.64 11.27 5.75
C LEU A 43 4.36 10.21 6.83
N LEU A 44 3.45 10.50 7.76
CA LEU A 44 3.03 9.56 8.80
C LEU A 44 2.59 8.21 8.22
N GLY A 45 1.64 8.25 7.28
CA GLY A 45 1.09 7.03 6.73
C GLY A 45 2.08 6.24 5.86
N PHE A 46 2.94 6.92 5.10
CA PHE A 46 3.96 6.25 4.30
C PHE A 46 5.12 5.72 5.14
N MET A 47 5.51 6.45 6.20
CA MET A 47 6.49 5.94 7.18
C MET A 47 6.00 4.71 7.90
N ASP A 48 4.72 4.69 8.29
CA ASP A 48 4.13 3.63 9.08
C ASP A 48 4.30 2.24 8.44
N VAL A 49 4.07 2.12 7.14
CA VAL A 49 4.26 0.85 6.41
C VAL A 49 5.71 0.36 6.47
N THR A 50 6.66 1.26 6.29
CA THR A 50 8.09 0.90 6.21
C THR A 50 8.72 0.71 7.59
N ILE A 51 8.32 1.52 8.58
CA ILE A 51 8.83 1.44 9.94
C ILE A 51 8.39 0.14 10.62
N VAL A 52 7.13 -0.28 10.40
CA VAL A 52 6.62 -1.56 10.90
C VAL A 52 7.34 -2.74 10.24
N ALA A 53 7.72 -2.63 8.95
CA ALA A 53 8.50 -3.67 8.28
C ALA A 53 9.86 -3.89 8.95
N THR A 54 10.53 -2.82 9.41
CA THR A 54 11.82 -2.90 10.11
C THR A 54 11.69 -3.55 11.49
N ALA A 55 10.63 -3.24 12.23
CA ALA A 55 10.37 -3.79 13.56
C ALA A 55 9.62 -5.12 13.55
N GLY A 56 9.04 -5.51 12.40
CA GLY A 56 8.14 -6.66 12.27
C GLY A 56 8.66 -7.95 12.89
N PRO A 57 9.90 -8.40 12.61
CA PRO A 57 10.46 -9.59 13.23
C PRO A 57 10.55 -9.48 14.76
N THR A 58 10.90 -8.31 15.29
CA THR A 58 10.97 -8.06 16.74
C THR A 58 9.57 -8.07 17.38
N ILE A 59 8.56 -7.52 16.70
CA ILE A 59 7.16 -7.60 17.12
C ILE A 59 6.71 -9.05 17.26
N ILE A 60 7.01 -9.90 16.27
CA ILE A 60 6.69 -11.33 16.31
C ILE A 60 7.45 -12.03 17.42
N SER A 61 8.70 -11.66 17.68
CA SER A 61 9.47 -12.25 18.78
C SER A 61 8.91 -11.91 20.16
N ASP A 62 8.21 -10.77 20.30
CA ASP A 62 7.61 -10.29 21.56
C ASP A 62 6.18 -10.78 21.75
N LEU A 63 5.33 -10.62 20.74
CA LEU A 63 3.89 -10.94 20.80
C LEU A 63 3.55 -12.36 20.34
N GLY A 64 4.46 -13.06 19.66
CA GLY A 64 4.18 -14.35 19.01
C GLY A 64 3.34 -14.20 17.74
N GLY A 65 2.66 -15.29 17.34
CA GLY A 65 1.70 -15.27 16.26
C GLY A 65 2.32 -15.17 14.86
N LEU A 66 3.39 -15.93 14.57
CA LEU A 66 4.05 -15.93 13.25
C LEU A 66 3.07 -16.18 12.10
N SER A 67 2.10 -17.06 12.27
CA SER A 67 1.05 -17.32 11.27
C SER A 67 0.20 -16.09 10.96
N LEU A 68 0.12 -15.16 11.90
CA LEU A 68 -0.62 -13.90 11.77
C LEU A 68 0.28 -12.70 11.37
N TYR A 69 1.58 -12.94 11.15
CA TYR A 69 2.54 -11.88 10.80
C TYR A 69 2.07 -11.02 9.63
N ALA A 70 1.58 -11.67 8.58
CA ALA A 70 1.09 -10.97 7.40
C ALA A 70 -0.12 -10.05 7.70
N TRP A 71 -0.94 -10.40 8.72
CA TRP A 71 -2.09 -9.57 9.10
C TRP A 71 -1.69 -8.22 9.71
N VAL A 72 -0.55 -8.12 10.34
CA VAL A 72 -0.04 -6.84 10.88
C VAL A 72 0.08 -5.80 9.77
N PHE A 73 0.42 -6.21 8.55
CA PHE A 73 0.48 -5.35 7.37
C PHE A 73 -0.86 -5.28 6.65
N SER A 74 -1.46 -6.45 6.37
CA SER A 74 -2.65 -6.56 5.53
C SER A 74 -3.86 -5.89 6.13
N SER A 75 -4.09 -5.99 7.44
CA SER A 75 -5.25 -5.37 8.10
C SER A 75 -5.30 -3.85 7.87
N PHE A 76 -4.16 -3.19 7.99
CA PHE A 76 -4.02 -1.76 7.67
C PHE A 76 -4.33 -1.47 6.19
N VAL A 77 -3.70 -2.22 5.27
CA VAL A 77 -3.81 -1.98 3.82
C VAL A 77 -5.21 -2.33 3.30
N ILE A 78 -5.82 -3.41 3.79
CA ILE A 78 -7.18 -3.83 3.41
C ILE A 78 -8.18 -2.75 3.81
N VAL A 79 -8.16 -2.36 5.09
CA VAL A 79 -9.14 -1.42 5.63
C VAL A 79 -8.98 -0.04 4.98
N GLN A 80 -7.76 0.46 4.79
CA GLN A 80 -7.57 1.71 4.06
C GLN A 80 -8.10 1.64 2.63
N THR A 81 -7.93 0.50 1.94
CA THR A 81 -8.39 0.32 0.55
C THR A 81 -9.90 0.39 0.45
N ILE A 82 -10.61 -0.20 1.41
CA ILE A 82 -12.08 -0.15 1.52
C ILE A 82 -12.55 1.30 1.80
N VAL A 83 -11.86 1.97 2.71
CA VAL A 83 -12.27 3.27 3.26
C VAL A 83 -12.00 4.42 2.29
N ILE A 84 -10.91 4.37 1.51
CA ILE A 84 -10.49 5.45 0.58
C ILE A 84 -11.64 5.94 -0.33
N PRO A 85 -12.35 5.10 -1.10
CA PRO A 85 -13.40 5.59 -1.98
C PRO A 85 -14.61 6.15 -1.21
N ILE A 86 -14.95 5.56 -0.07
CA ILE A 86 -16.08 5.98 0.77
C ILE A 86 -15.79 7.38 1.34
N PHE A 87 -14.65 7.54 2.00
CA PHE A 87 -14.30 8.80 2.64
C PHE A 87 -13.87 9.88 1.65
N GLY A 88 -13.38 9.50 0.47
CA GLY A 88 -13.18 10.45 -0.62
C GLY A 88 -14.49 11.17 -0.97
N LYS A 89 -15.56 10.43 -1.21
CA LYS A 89 -16.88 10.99 -1.51
C LYS A 89 -17.49 11.74 -0.32
N LEU A 90 -17.40 11.18 0.89
CA LEU A 90 -17.88 11.84 2.10
C LEU A 90 -17.17 13.18 2.35
N SER A 91 -15.87 13.25 2.06
CA SER A 91 -15.11 14.49 2.22
C SER A 91 -15.57 15.59 1.26
N ASP A 92 -15.98 15.22 0.05
CA ASP A 92 -16.53 16.18 -0.91
C ASP A 92 -17.90 16.73 -0.48
N LEU A 93 -18.73 15.91 0.20
CA LEU A 93 -20.07 16.28 0.67
C LEU A 93 -20.05 17.09 1.98
N TYR A 94 -19.31 16.60 2.95
CA TYR A 94 -19.40 17.12 4.33
C TYR A 94 -18.23 18.03 4.72
N GLY A 95 -17.24 18.18 3.82
CA GLY A 95 -16.11 19.09 4.01
C GLY A 95 -14.77 18.37 4.17
N ARG A 96 -13.83 18.78 3.33
CA ARG A 96 -12.51 18.13 3.21
C ARG A 96 -11.62 18.30 4.44
N LYS A 97 -11.67 19.49 5.07
CA LYS A 97 -10.94 19.76 6.31
C LYS A 97 -11.37 18.83 7.44
N ARG A 98 -12.69 18.65 7.62
CA ARG A 98 -13.23 17.78 8.68
C ARG A 98 -12.75 16.35 8.51
N PHE A 99 -12.85 15.80 7.29
CA PHE A 99 -12.45 14.42 7.02
C PHE A 99 -10.94 14.21 7.14
N PHE A 100 -10.13 15.21 6.78
CA PHE A 100 -8.70 15.18 7.05
C PHE A 100 -8.43 15.11 8.56
N LEU A 101 -9.01 16.00 9.35
CA LEU A 101 -8.78 16.07 10.79
C LEU A 101 -9.29 14.84 11.52
N VAL A 102 -10.52 14.38 11.22
CA VAL A 102 -11.10 13.17 11.83
C VAL A 102 -10.27 11.94 11.44
N GLY A 103 -9.91 11.80 10.17
CA GLY A 103 -9.06 10.71 9.70
C GLY A 103 -7.70 10.69 10.41
N LEU A 104 -7.07 11.85 10.57
CA LEU A 104 -5.79 11.97 11.27
C LEU A 104 -5.92 11.62 12.76
N VAL A 105 -7.01 12.01 13.44
CA VAL A 105 -7.29 11.65 14.84
C VAL A 105 -7.49 10.14 14.96
N VAL A 106 -8.29 9.52 14.09
CA VAL A 106 -8.52 8.07 14.08
C VAL A 106 -7.19 7.33 13.82
N PHE A 107 -6.36 7.82 12.91
CA PHE A 107 -5.02 7.27 12.67
C PHE A 107 -4.15 7.32 13.93
N MET A 108 -4.10 8.47 14.63
CA MET A 108 -3.33 8.63 15.87
C MET A 108 -3.86 7.71 16.99
N ILE A 109 -5.19 7.56 17.13
CA ILE A 109 -5.79 6.64 18.10
C ILE A 109 -5.37 5.20 17.76
N GLY A 110 -5.54 4.75 16.51
CA GLY A 110 -5.12 3.42 16.08
C GLY A 110 -3.62 3.20 16.30
N SER A 111 -2.79 4.21 16.06
CA SER A 111 -1.35 4.15 16.30
C SER A 111 -1.03 3.99 17.79
N THR A 112 -1.67 4.80 18.66
CA THR A 112 -1.49 4.71 20.11
C THR A 112 -1.86 3.33 20.64
N LEU A 113 -3.00 2.82 20.21
CA LEU A 113 -3.49 1.49 20.59
C LEU A 113 -2.56 0.38 20.07
N SER A 114 -2.05 0.50 18.83
CA SER A 114 -1.06 -0.44 18.29
C SER A 114 0.22 -0.50 19.13
N GLY A 115 0.70 0.65 19.62
CA GLY A 115 1.84 0.69 20.54
C GLY A 115 1.53 0.11 21.93
N ALA A 116 0.27 0.10 22.35
CA ALA A 116 -0.19 -0.45 23.64
C ALA A 116 -0.59 -1.93 23.59
N SER A 117 -0.60 -2.55 22.40
CA SER A 117 -1.06 -3.94 22.23
C SER A 117 -0.26 -4.94 23.07
N GLN A 118 -0.97 -5.92 23.65
CA GLN A 118 -0.41 -6.95 24.49
C GLN A 118 -0.29 -8.30 23.76
N ASP A 119 -1.06 -8.47 22.68
CA ASP A 119 -1.00 -9.64 21.82
C ASP A 119 -1.13 -9.26 20.34
N ILE A 120 -0.93 -10.23 19.45
CA ILE A 120 -0.93 -10.04 18.00
C ILE A 120 -2.34 -9.71 17.47
N TYR A 121 -3.41 -10.20 18.11
CA TYR A 121 -4.79 -9.95 17.67
C TYR A 121 -5.19 -8.50 17.94
N GLU A 122 -4.85 -7.99 19.13
CA GLU A 122 -5.03 -6.56 19.45
C GLU A 122 -4.29 -5.68 18.45
N LEU A 123 -3.03 -6.01 18.17
CA LEU A 123 -2.24 -5.26 17.19
C LEU A 123 -2.92 -5.23 15.83
N ILE A 124 -3.40 -6.38 15.32
CA ILE A 124 -4.10 -6.48 14.03
C ILE A 124 -5.36 -5.59 14.01
N VAL A 125 -6.17 -5.64 15.07
CA VAL A 125 -7.39 -4.82 15.17
C VAL A 125 -7.05 -3.33 15.22
N PHE A 126 -6.05 -2.95 15.98
CA PHE A 126 -5.64 -1.54 16.09
C PHE A 126 -4.99 -1.02 14.80
N ARG A 127 -4.29 -1.88 14.06
CA ARG A 127 -3.81 -1.62 12.71
C ARG A 127 -4.98 -1.37 11.73
N ALA A 128 -6.06 -2.13 11.86
CA ALA A 128 -7.27 -1.89 11.07
C ALA A 128 -7.89 -0.51 11.39
N VAL A 129 -7.98 -0.13 12.66
CA VAL A 129 -8.43 1.22 13.08
C VAL A 129 -7.52 2.31 12.48
N GLN A 130 -6.21 2.11 12.53
CA GLN A 130 -5.23 3.02 11.94
C GLN A 130 -5.43 3.13 10.41
N GLY A 131 -5.75 2.01 9.74
CA GLY A 131 -6.11 1.95 8.33
C GLY A 131 -7.35 2.78 7.97
N ILE A 132 -8.40 2.80 8.83
CA ILE A 132 -9.56 3.68 8.67
C ILE A 132 -9.10 5.14 8.63
N GLY A 133 -8.27 5.55 9.58
CA GLY A 133 -7.76 6.90 9.67
C GLY A 133 -7.00 7.32 8.41
N PHE A 134 -6.05 6.52 7.98
CA PHE A 134 -5.25 6.79 6.78
C PHE A 134 -6.12 6.84 5.51
N GLY A 135 -7.02 5.87 5.35
CA GLY A 135 -7.96 5.82 4.24
C GLY A 135 -8.91 7.02 4.17
N ALA A 136 -9.17 7.68 5.31
CA ALA A 136 -10.00 8.87 5.37
C ALA A 136 -9.24 10.16 4.99
N PHE A 137 -8.02 10.37 5.52
CA PHE A 137 -7.33 11.64 5.30
C PHE A 137 -6.55 11.71 3.98
N VAL A 138 -6.15 10.59 3.38
CA VAL A 138 -5.41 10.61 2.09
C VAL A 138 -6.23 11.20 0.96
N PRO A 139 -7.47 10.75 0.67
CA PRO A 139 -8.26 11.37 -0.40
C PRO A 139 -8.59 12.84 -0.09
N ALA A 140 -8.85 13.18 1.19
CA ALA A 140 -9.05 14.56 1.60
C ALA A 140 -7.80 15.42 1.34
N THR A 141 -6.59 14.89 1.54
CA THR A 141 -5.32 15.56 1.22
C THR A 141 -5.23 15.93 -0.25
N ILE A 142 -5.51 14.97 -1.13
CA ILE A 142 -5.46 15.16 -2.59
C ILE A 142 -6.50 16.20 -3.02
N ALA A 143 -7.70 16.12 -2.44
CA ALA A 143 -8.79 17.03 -2.73
C ALA A 143 -8.51 18.46 -2.25
N ILE A 144 -7.99 18.66 -1.02
CA ILE A 144 -7.58 19.96 -0.49
C ILE A 144 -6.52 20.59 -1.40
N ALA A 145 -5.52 19.82 -1.83
CA ALA A 145 -4.50 20.30 -2.76
C ALA A 145 -5.11 20.71 -4.11
N GLY A 146 -6.10 19.96 -4.60
CA GLY A 146 -6.85 20.27 -5.82
C GLY A 146 -7.64 21.58 -5.74
N ASP A 147 -8.15 21.95 -4.54
CA ASP A 147 -8.89 23.21 -4.32
C ASP A 147 -7.97 24.42 -4.19
N LEU A 148 -6.82 24.22 -3.58
CA LEU A 148 -5.88 25.32 -3.29
C LEU A 148 -5.10 25.80 -4.52
N PHE A 149 -4.96 24.94 -5.53
CA PHE A 149 -4.11 25.24 -6.68
C PHE A 149 -4.86 25.17 -8.02
N PRO A 150 -4.60 26.12 -8.93
CA PRO A 150 -5.18 26.11 -10.25
C PRO A 150 -4.75 24.87 -11.04
N PRO A 151 -5.51 24.43 -12.06
CA PRO A 151 -5.29 23.20 -12.81
C PRO A 151 -3.86 23.02 -13.31
N GLU A 152 -3.21 24.10 -13.74
CA GLU A 152 -1.84 24.10 -14.30
C GLU A 152 -0.77 23.73 -13.26
N LYS A 153 -1.03 23.99 -11.98
CA LYS A 153 -0.11 23.72 -10.85
C LYS A 153 -0.43 22.43 -10.09
N ARG A 154 -1.62 21.86 -10.27
CA ARG A 154 -2.08 20.65 -9.54
C ARG A 154 -1.13 19.47 -9.70
N GLY A 155 -0.68 19.19 -10.92
CA GLY A 155 0.26 18.10 -11.18
C GLY A 155 1.58 18.25 -10.41
N ARG A 156 2.12 19.47 -10.35
CA ARG A 156 3.36 19.75 -9.60
C ARG A 156 3.17 19.59 -8.09
N VAL A 157 2.02 20.04 -7.56
CA VAL A 157 1.70 19.92 -6.13
C VAL A 157 1.45 18.46 -5.75
N GLN A 158 0.73 17.70 -6.56
CA GLN A 158 0.54 16.26 -6.35
C GLN A 158 1.88 15.52 -6.40
N GLY A 159 2.76 15.85 -7.35
CA GLY A 159 4.11 15.32 -7.39
C GLY A 159 4.89 15.58 -6.10
N LEU A 160 4.78 16.80 -5.55
CA LEU A 160 5.38 17.14 -4.26
C LEU A 160 4.77 16.32 -3.11
N LEU A 161 3.45 16.16 -3.06
CA LEU A 161 2.77 15.36 -2.02
C LEU A 161 3.21 13.89 -2.05
N PHE A 162 3.32 13.30 -3.23
CA PHE A 162 3.76 11.91 -3.35
C PHE A 162 5.28 11.73 -3.24
N SER A 163 6.10 12.78 -3.42
CA SER A 163 7.55 12.70 -3.18
C SER A 163 7.91 12.41 -1.72
N VAL A 164 7.00 12.71 -0.78
CA VAL A 164 7.11 12.36 0.64
C VAL A 164 7.28 10.85 0.85
N ASN A 165 6.74 10.02 -0.06
CA ASN A 165 6.95 8.58 -0.02
C ASN A 165 8.45 8.21 -0.08
N GLY A 166 9.22 8.91 -0.94
CA GLY A 166 10.68 8.72 -1.00
C GLY A 166 11.39 9.09 0.30
N ILE A 167 10.94 10.17 0.96
CA ILE A 167 11.46 10.59 2.27
C ILE A 167 11.12 9.53 3.33
N ALA A 168 9.88 9.03 3.32
CA ALA A 168 9.45 7.98 4.22
C ALA A 168 10.31 6.71 4.08
N PHE A 169 10.57 6.26 2.85
CA PHE A 169 11.45 5.11 2.59
C PHE A 169 12.89 5.33 3.06
N ALA A 170 13.38 6.57 3.04
CA ALA A 170 14.72 6.89 3.51
C ALA A 170 14.81 6.99 5.05
N VAL A 171 13.79 7.57 5.71
CA VAL A 171 13.83 7.90 7.14
C VAL A 171 13.28 6.78 8.01
N ALA A 172 12.20 6.11 7.58
CA ALA A 172 11.48 5.15 8.41
C ALA A 172 12.33 3.95 8.88
N PRO A 173 13.19 3.32 8.04
CA PRO A 173 14.00 2.21 8.51
C PRO A 173 15.00 2.62 9.59
N ALA A 174 15.62 3.82 9.49
CA ALA A 174 16.51 4.34 10.51
C ALA A 174 15.79 4.62 11.83
N ALA A 175 14.66 5.32 11.74
CA ALA A 175 13.84 5.62 12.91
C ALA A 175 13.32 4.33 13.56
N GLY A 176 12.85 3.37 12.75
CA GLY A 176 12.33 2.09 13.22
C GLY A 176 13.38 1.26 13.96
N SER A 177 14.58 1.09 13.37
CA SER A 177 15.65 0.33 14.03
C SER A 177 16.13 1.03 15.30
N TYR A 178 16.37 2.34 15.24
CA TYR A 178 16.81 3.11 16.40
C TYR A 178 15.83 3.00 17.57
N LEU A 179 14.55 3.24 17.33
CA LEU A 179 13.53 3.14 18.38
C LEU A 179 13.40 1.71 18.92
N THR A 180 13.46 0.71 18.04
CA THR A 180 13.32 -0.71 18.42
C THR A 180 14.50 -1.19 19.26
N GLU A 181 15.73 -0.76 18.94
CA GLU A 181 16.95 -1.17 19.64
C GLU A 181 17.18 -0.41 20.95
N THR A 182 16.87 0.90 20.97
CA THR A 182 17.21 1.76 22.12
C THR A 182 16.12 1.87 23.17
N ILE A 183 14.85 1.74 22.78
CA ILE A 183 13.71 1.93 23.67
C ILE A 183 12.78 0.71 23.64
N SER A 184 11.96 0.58 22.57
CA SER A 184 11.05 -0.55 22.32
C SER A 184 10.44 -0.40 20.94
N TRP A 185 10.06 -1.52 20.28
CA TRP A 185 9.31 -1.50 19.05
C TRP A 185 7.98 -0.73 19.15
N ARG A 186 7.40 -0.63 20.34
CA ARG A 186 6.16 0.12 20.58
C ARG A 186 6.26 1.60 20.20
N TRP A 187 7.45 2.17 20.29
CA TRP A 187 7.72 3.57 19.97
C TRP A 187 7.62 3.89 18.48
N ILE A 188 7.69 2.89 17.58
CA ILE A 188 7.44 3.11 16.15
C ILE A 188 6.02 3.61 15.89
N PHE A 189 5.07 3.28 16.77
CA PHE A 189 3.70 3.76 16.73
C PHE A 189 3.53 5.10 17.45
N TYR A 190 4.18 5.27 18.60
CA TYR A 190 4.05 6.51 19.38
C TYR A 190 4.71 7.72 18.70
N ILE A 191 5.71 7.54 17.84
CA ILE A 191 6.33 8.63 17.05
C ILE A 191 5.33 9.33 16.13
N ASN A 192 4.24 8.67 15.78
CA ASN A 192 3.17 9.23 14.96
C ASN A 192 2.37 10.33 15.70
N LEU A 193 2.34 10.30 17.04
CA LEU A 193 1.54 11.26 17.82
C LEU A 193 2.06 12.70 17.71
N PRO A 194 3.34 13.01 18.01
CA PRO A 194 3.82 14.38 17.93
C PRO A 194 3.72 14.93 16.50
N LEU A 195 4.05 14.12 15.49
CA LEU A 195 3.92 14.53 14.09
C LEU A 195 2.46 14.73 13.67
N GLY A 196 1.56 13.85 14.14
CA GLY A 196 0.12 13.95 13.91
C GLY A 196 -0.48 15.21 14.53
N VAL A 197 -0.09 15.54 15.76
CA VAL A 197 -0.52 16.77 16.43
C VAL A 197 -0.05 18.01 15.64
N ILE A 198 1.20 18.02 15.16
CA ILE A 198 1.72 19.13 14.33
C ILE A 198 0.89 19.26 13.05
N ALA A 199 0.64 18.16 12.31
CA ALA A 199 -0.17 18.18 11.10
C ALA A 199 -1.61 18.64 11.39
N PHE A 200 -2.20 18.15 12.49
CA PHE A 200 -3.54 18.54 12.94
C PHE A 200 -3.62 20.06 13.19
N LEU A 201 -2.72 20.61 13.99
CA LEU A 201 -2.71 22.03 14.32
C LEU A 201 -2.47 22.91 13.08
N MET A 202 -1.55 22.50 12.19
CA MET A 202 -1.31 23.21 10.94
C MET A 202 -2.58 23.33 10.11
N ILE A 203 -3.32 22.23 9.93
CA ILE A 203 -4.57 22.26 9.14
C ILE A 203 -5.72 22.90 9.90
N TYR A 204 -5.86 22.60 11.19
CA TYR A 204 -6.94 23.16 12.01
C TYR A 204 -6.94 24.69 12.05
N LEU A 205 -5.76 25.28 12.25
CA LEU A 205 -5.59 26.73 12.41
C LEU A 205 -5.58 27.50 11.08
N THR A 206 -5.18 26.86 9.97
CA THR A 206 -4.91 27.59 8.72
C THR A 206 -5.96 27.35 7.62
N LEU A 207 -6.52 26.14 7.53
CA LEU A 207 -7.48 25.81 6.49
C LEU A 207 -8.90 26.16 6.92
N ARG A 208 -9.61 26.95 6.10
CA ARG A 208 -11.05 27.18 6.25
C ARG A 208 -11.81 26.05 5.57
N GLU A 209 -12.95 25.64 6.16
CA GLU A 209 -13.80 24.62 5.57
C GLU A 209 -14.33 25.07 4.20
N SER A 210 -14.13 24.25 3.20
CA SER A 210 -14.72 24.45 1.87
C SER A 210 -15.79 23.38 1.67
N ARG A 211 -17.03 23.80 1.49
CA ARG A 211 -18.14 22.92 1.13
C ARG A 211 -18.54 23.18 -0.30
N ASN A 212 -18.61 22.14 -1.11
CA ASN A 212 -19.23 22.24 -2.42
C ASN A 212 -20.76 22.24 -2.25
N ALA A 213 -21.38 23.43 -2.33
CA ALA A 213 -22.83 23.59 -2.20
C ALA A 213 -23.67 22.86 -3.27
N GLY A 214 -23.04 22.27 -4.29
CA GLY A 214 -23.69 21.57 -5.39
C GLY A 214 -23.37 20.08 -5.47
N ALA A 215 -22.72 19.48 -4.46
CA ALA A 215 -22.41 18.05 -4.48
C ALA A 215 -23.72 17.25 -4.32
N SER A 216 -24.02 16.37 -5.30
CA SER A 216 -25.12 15.43 -5.18
C SER A 216 -24.90 14.49 -4.00
N ALA A 217 -26.00 14.09 -3.34
CA ALA A 217 -25.90 13.13 -2.24
C ALA A 217 -25.20 11.85 -2.72
N PHE A 218 -24.34 11.28 -1.85
CA PHE A 218 -23.67 10.02 -2.16
C PHE A 218 -24.71 8.93 -2.49
N SER A 219 -24.67 8.43 -3.71
CA SER A 219 -25.69 7.53 -4.21
C SER A 219 -25.26 6.06 -4.21
N ASP A 220 -23.97 5.76 -4.01
CA ASP A 220 -23.44 4.40 -4.17
C ASP A 220 -22.85 3.79 -2.88
N TRP A 221 -23.63 3.88 -1.79
CA TRP A 221 -23.30 3.16 -0.54
C TRP A 221 -23.31 1.64 -0.72
N VAL A 222 -24.21 1.14 -1.60
CA VAL A 222 -24.34 -0.29 -1.85
C VAL A 222 -23.10 -0.81 -2.57
N GLY A 223 -22.61 -0.10 -3.61
CA GLY A 223 -21.37 -0.45 -4.29
C GLY A 223 -20.15 -0.39 -3.36
N ALA A 224 -20.03 0.67 -2.56
CA ALA A 224 -18.94 0.79 -1.58
C ALA A 224 -18.95 -0.34 -0.54
N SER A 225 -20.14 -0.66 0.01
CA SER A 225 -20.30 -1.75 0.99
C SER A 225 -20.06 -3.12 0.37
N ALA A 226 -20.52 -3.33 -0.87
CA ALA A 226 -20.28 -4.58 -1.60
C ALA A 226 -18.78 -4.77 -1.91
N LEU A 227 -18.06 -3.70 -2.34
CA LEU A 227 -16.61 -3.77 -2.53
C LEU A 227 -15.88 -4.14 -1.23
N GLY A 228 -16.26 -3.48 -0.13
CA GLY A 228 -15.70 -3.76 1.19
C GLY A 228 -15.99 -5.18 1.66
N GLY A 229 -17.23 -5.64 1.52
CA GLY A 229 -17.64 -7.00 1.85
C GLY A 229 -16.92 -8.07 1.02
N PHE A 230 -16.77 -7.84 -0.29
CA PHE A 230 -15.96 -8.71 -1.16
C PHE A 230 -14.53 -8.83 -0.64
N LEU A 231 -13.86 -7.70 -0.41
CA LEU A 231 -12.48 -7.70 0.06
C LEU A 231 -12.33 -8.37 1.43
N ALA A 232 -13.26 -8.09 2.35
CA ALA A 232 -13.23 -8.71 3.67
C ALA A 232 -13.37 -10.23 3.60
N LEU A 233 -14.40 -10.73 2.91
CA LEU A 233 -14.62 -12.18 2.77
C LEU A 233 -13.49 -12.87 2.02
N PHE A 234 -12.99 -12.27 0.93
CA PHE A 234 -11.89 -12.81 0.16
C PHE A 234 -10.60 -12.93 0.98
N MET A 235 -10.30 -11.88 1.76
CA MET A 235 -9.13 -11.88 2.64
C MET A 235 -9.28 -12.86 3.80
N MET A 236 -10.48 -12.98 4.38
CA MET A 236 -10.75 -13.99 5.40
C MET A 236 -10.49 -15.39 4.86
N GLY A 237 -10.98 -15.73 3.65
CA GLY A 237 -10.69 -17.01 3.00
C GLY A 237 -9.20 -17.25 2.80
N LEU A 238 -8.43 -16.25 2.34
CA LEU A 238 -6.98 -16.41 2.18
C LEU A 238 -6.24 -16.65 3.51
N PHE A 239 -6.77 -16.19 4.62
CA PHE A 239 -6.11 -16.25 5.91
C PHE A 239 -6.52 -17.42 6.79
N LEU A 240 -7.79 -17.80 6.76
CA LEU A 240 -8.31 -18.91 7.53
C LEU A 240 -7.99 -20.24 6.84
N GLY A 241 -7.85 -20.19 5.50
CA GLY A 241 -7.50 -21.36 4.70
C GLY A 241 -6.13 -21.95 5.05
N GLY A 242 -6.11 -23.23 5.37
CA GLY A 242 -4.92 -23.99 5.76
C GLY A 242 -4.39 -23.71 7.16
N SER A 243 -5.02 -22.79 7.90
CA SER A 243 -4.68 -22.49 9.31
C SER A 243 -5.80 -22.88 10.28
N THR A 244 -6.99 -22.33 10.07
CA THR A 244 -8.19 -22.62 10.89
C THR A 244 -9.11 -23.60 10.18
N PHE A 245 -9.25 -23.46 8.86
CA PHE A 245 -10.03 -24.34 8.00
C PHE A 245 -9.12 -24.99 6.97
N ASP A 246 -9.35 -26.27 6.66
CA ASP A 246 -8.66 -26.91 5.54
C ASP A 246 -9.06 -26.25 4.21
N TRP A 247 -8.12 -26.11 3.28
CA TRP A 247 -8.38 -25.51 1.96
C TRP A 247 -9.53 -26.15 1.18
N VAL A 248 -9.84 -27.41 1.48
CA VAL A 248 -10.93 -28.19 0.85
C VAL A 248 -12.12 -28.34 1.81
N SER A 249 -12.25 -27.48 2.80
CA SER A 249 -13.39 -27.49 3.71
C SER A 249 -14.60 -26.75 3.13
N TRP A 250 -15.79 -27.04 3.65
CA TRP A 250 -17.01 -26.35 3.23
C TRP A 250 -17.02 -24.89 3.71
N GLU A 251 -16.40 -24.59 4.87
CA GLU A 251 -16.26 -23.25 5.44
C GLU A 251 -15.43 -22.36 4.51
N GLU A 252 -14.31 -22.89 4.02
CA GLU A 252 -13.43 -22.19 3.09
C GLU A 252 -14.12 -21.98 1.73
N ALA A 253 -14.80 -23.01 1.23
CA ALA A 253 -15.60 -22.88 0.02
C ALA A 253 -16.73 -21.85 0.16
N ALA A 254 -17.38 -21.77 1.34
CA ALA A 254 -18.41 -20.78 1.62
C ALA A 254 -17.87 -19.34 1.65
N LEU A 255 -16.67 -19.13 2.22
CA LEU A 255 -16.00 -17.82 2.23
C LEU A 255 -15.69 -17.35 0.79
N PHE A 256 -15.11 -18.19 -0.04
CA PHE A 256 -14.81 -17.82 -1.44
C PHE A 256 -16.08 -17.71 -2.30
N ALA A 257 -17.07 -18.57 -2.11
CA ALA A 257 -18.35 -18.46 -2.80
C ALA A 257 -19.11 -17.19 -2.39
N GLY A 258 -19.14 -16.88 -1.08
CA GLY A 258 -19.71 -15.65 -0.55
C GLY A 258 -19.01 -14.42 -1.08
N SER A 259 -17.67 -14.43 -1.08
CA SER A 259 -16.85 -13.38 -1.69
C SER A 259 -17.21 -13.19 -3.18
N GLY A 260 -17.29 -14.27 -3.95
CA GLY A 260 -17.68 -14.25 -5.36
C GLY A 260 -19.10 -13.67 -5.58
N ALA A 261 -20.06 -14.08 -4.74
CA ALA A 261 -21.43 -13.56 -4.80
C ALA A 261 -21.48 -12.04 -4.52
N VAL A 262 -20.74 -11.58 -3.51
CA VAL A 262 -20.65 -10.14 -3.19
C VAL A 262 -19.92 -9.38 -4.30
N LEU A 263 -18.88 -9.95 -4.93
CA LEU A 263 -18.24 -9.36 -6.10
C LEU A 263 -19.21 -9.23 -7.30
N LEU A 264 -20.01 -10.24 -7.56
CA LEU A 264 -21.04 -10.17 -8.60
C LEU A 264 -22.10 -9.10 -8.30
N THR A 265 -22.50 -9.00 -7.03
CA THR A 265 -23.41 -7.93 -6.55
C THR A 265 -22.79 -6.56 -6.75
N PHE A 266 -21.52 -6.38 -6.38
CA PHE A 266 -20.77 -5.15 -6.63
C PHE A 266 -20.78 -4.79 -8.12
N VAL A 267 -20.42 -5.72 -8.99
CA VAL A 267 -20.39 -5.49 -10.44
C VAL A 267 -21.79 -5.14 -10.98
N ALA A 268 -22.86 -5.78 -10.47
CA ALA A 268 -24.23 -5.50 -10.88
C ALA A 268 -24.70 -4.10 -10.45
N VAL A 269 -24.39 -3.70 -9.22
CA VAL A 269 -24.69 -2.36 -8.67
C VAL A 269 -23.91 -1.30 -9.45
N GLU A 270 -22.60 -1.48 -9.61
CA GLU A 270 -21.68 -0.55 -10.26
C GLU A 270 -22.06 -0.27 -11.73
N ARG A 271 -22.59 -1.28 -12.41
CA ARG A 271 -23.12 -1.10 -13.79
C ARG A 271 -24.35 -0.20 -13.87
N ARG A 272 -25.11 -0.07 -12.78
CA ARG A 272 -26.36 0.71 -12.71
C ARG A 272 -26.18 2.04 -11.97
N ALA A 273 -25.07 2.19 -11.22
CA ALA A 273 -24.81 3.38 -10.43
C ALA A 273 -24.64 4.62 -11.34
N ARG A 274 -25.30 5.73 -10.97
CA ARG A 274 -25.13 7.02 -11.65
C ARG A 274 -23.74 7.61 -11.43
N GLU A 275 -23.20 7.43 -10.23
CA GLU A 275 -21.86 7.86 -9.83
C GLU A 275 -21.10 6.67 -9.24
N PRO A 276 -20.56 5.78 -10.09
CA PRO A 276 -19.89 4.56 -9.66
C PRO A 276 -18.64 4.86 -8.82
N VAL A 277 -18.38 4.01 -7.81
CA VAL A 277 -17.14 4.03 -7.02
C VAL A 277 -15.95 3.65 -7.91
N LEU A 278 -16.16 2.66 -8.78
CA LEU A 278 -15.15 2.14 -9.70
C LEU A 278 -15.73 2.05 -11.11
N PRO A 279 -15.52 3.05 -12.01
CA PRO A 279 -16.13 3.06 -13.33
C PRO A 279 -15.70 1.88 -14.20
N LEU A 280 -16.49 0.81 -14.23
CA LEU A 280 -16.18 -0.44 -14.94
C LEU A 280 -15.97 -0.23 -16.46
N ARG A 281 -16.53 0.86 -17.03
CA ARG A 281 -16.31 1.25 -18.43
C ARG A 281 -14.83 1.48 -18.77
N LEU A 282 -14.00 1.87 -17.79
CA LEU A 282 -12.57 2.12 -18.01
C LEU A 282 -11.83 0.82 -18.34
N PHE A 283 -12.24 -0.30 -17.78
CA PHE A 283 -11.64 -1.61 -18.06
C PHE A 283 -11.87 -2.13 -19.48
N ARG A 284 -12.80 -1.54 -20.23
CA ARG A 284 -12.95 -1.82 -21.67
C ARG A 284 -11.76 -1.34 -22.50
N LYS A 285 -10.99 -0.38 -21.97
CA LYS A 285 -9.77 0.12 -22.61
C LYS A 285 -8.60 -0.81 -22.31
N ARG A 286 -8.07 -1.49 -23.33
CA ARG A 286 -6.95 -2.46 -23.19
C ARG A 286 -5.79 -1.94 -22.34
N THR A 287 -5.39 -0.67 -22.52
CA THR A 287 -4.31 -0.06 -21.73
C THR A 287 -4.66 0.04 -20.24
N VAL A 288 -5.90 0.38 -19.90
CA VAL A 288 -6.34 0.46 -18.49
C VAL A 288 -6.33 -0.92 -17.85
N SER A 289 -6.89 -1.94 -18.52
CA SER A 289 -6.89 -3.32 -17.99
C SER A 289 -5.47 -3.87 -17.83
N ALA A 290 -4.60 -3.63 -18.82
CA ALA A 290 -3.19 -4.04 -18.74
C ALA A 290 -2.46 -3.29 -17.62
N ALA A 291 -2.64 -1.97 -17.49
CA ALA A 291 -2.05 -1.17 -16.40
C ALA A 291 -2.58 -1.61 -15.02
N THR A 292 -3.86 -1.99 -14.92
CA THR A 292 -4.44 -2.58 -13.70
C THR A 292 -3.74 -3.87 -13.32
N ALA A 293 -3.60 -4.81 -14.25
CA ALA A 293 -2.91 -6.07 -14.00
C ALA A 293 -1.44 -5.84 -13.58
N VAL A 294 -0.71 -4.98 -14.31
CA VAL A 294 0.66 -4.58 -13.95
C VAL A 294 0.71 -4.01 -12.54
N ASN A 295 -0.22 -3.12 -12.19
CA ASN A 295 -0.20 -2.43 -10.90
C ASN A 295 -0.52 -3.36 -9.72
N ILE A 296 -1.51 -4.26 -9.87
CA ILE A 296 -1.87 -5.26 -8.86
C ILE A 296 -0.70 -6.23 -8.63
N LEU A 297 -0.19 -6.85 -9.69
CA LEU A 297 0.88 -7.84 -9.57
C LEU A 297 2.19 -7.23 -9.07
N ARG A 298 2.54 -6.02 -9.54
CA ARG A 298 3.69 -5.29 -9.04
C ARG A 298 3.56 -4.93 -7.56
N ALA A 299 2.36 -4.54 -7.13
CA ALA A 299 2.09 -4.23 -5.73
C ALA A 299 2.20 -5.48 -4.84
N MET A 300 1.70 -6.63 -5.32
CA MET A 300 1.90 -7.93 -4.66
C MET A 300 3.41 -8.19 -4.44
N VAL A 301 4.23 -7.99 -5.47
CA VAL A 301 5.69 -8.16 -5.37
C VAL A 301 6.29 -7.17 -4.38
N LEU A 302 5.96 -5.88 -4.50
CA LEU A 302 6.51 -4.81 -3.66
C LEU A 302 6.21 -5.03 -2.17
N PHE A 303 4.94 -5.20 -1.83
CA PHE A 303 4.51 -5.36 -0.43
C PHE A 303 4.92 -6.71 0.14
N GLY A 304 4.92 -7.77 -0.68
CA GLY A 304 5.46 -9.07 -0.27
C GLY A 304 6.93 -8.98 0.12
N LEU A 305 7.76 -8.32 -0.69
CA LEU A 305 9.19 -8.15 -0.37
C LEU A 305 9.41 -7.26 0.85
N ILE A 306 8.62 -6.17 1.01
CA ILE A 306 8.65 -5.32 2.21
C ILE A 306 8.40 -6.14 3.48
N ALA A 307 7.48 -7.11 3.43
CA ALA A 307 7.16 -7.95 4.59
C ALA A 307 8.22 -9.06 4.83
N TYR A 308 8.61 -9.79 3.78
CA TYR A 308 9.35 -11.05 3.95
C TYR A 308 10.86 -10.94 3.83
N ILE A 309 11.44 -9.91 3.19
CA ILE A 309 12.89 -9.67 3.19
C ILE A 309 13.42 -9.41 4.61
N PRO A 310 12.81 -8.53 5.44
CA PRO A 310 13.21 -8.33 6.81
C PRO A 310 13.12 -9.59 7.66
N LEU A 311 12.03 -10.34 7.51
CA LEU A 311 11.81 -11.61 8.22
C LEU A 311 12.89 -12.64 7.87
N TYR A 312 13.24 -12.76 6.58
CA TYR A 312 14.33 -13.64 6.13
C TYR A 312 15.68 -13.23 6.72
N ALA A 313 15.99 -11.93 6.70
CA ALA A 313 17.24 -11.40 7.24
C ALA A 313 17.42 -11.72 8.73
N GLN A 314 16.36 -11.63 9.52
CA GLN A 314 16.43 -11.85 10.97
C GLN A 314 16.28 -13.32 11.35
N ALA A 315 15.22 -13.99 10.91
CA ALA A 315 14.88 -15.34 11.35
C ALA A 315 15.76 -16.43 10.68
N VAL A 316 16.16 -16.23 9.41
CA VAL A 316 17.00 -17.21 8.69
C VAL A 316 18.48 -16.88 8.85
N LEU A 317 18.88 -15.64 8.51
CA LEU A 317 20.29 -15.25 8.51
C LEU A 317 20.79 -14.78 9.89
N GLY A 318 19.90 -14.67 10.88
CA GLY A 318 20.28 -14.30 12.25
C GLY A 318 20.71 -12.84 12.42
N GLY A 319 20.28 -11.96 11.51
CA GLY A 319 20.62 -10.55 11.54
C GLY A 319 20.04 -9.81 12.75
N SER A 320 20.75 -8.80 13.22
CA SER A 320 20.27 -7.83 14.21
C SER A 320 19.20 -6.90 13.60
N VAL A 321 18.54 -6.10 14.44
CA VAL A 321 17.60 -5.06 13.95
C VAL A 321 18.31 -4.05 13.04
N SER A 322 19.57 -3.71 13.36
CA SER A 322 20.40 -2.86 12.50
C SER A 322 20.70 -3.49 11.14
N ASP A 323 20.89 -4.80 11.09
CA ASP A 323 21.09 -5.53 9.84
C ASP A 323 19.79 -5.54 9.00
N VAL A 324 18.66 -5.76 9.65
CA VAL A 324 17.33 -5.65 9.01
C VAL A 324 17.13 -4.27 8.41
N ARG A 325 17.46 -3.19 9.14
CA ARG A 325 17.44 -1.83 8.60
C ARG A 325 18.27 -1.70 7.32
N ASN A 326 19.51 -2.22 7.34
CA ASN A 326 20.41 -2.11 6.19
C ASN A 326 19.86 -2.87 4.96
N VAL A 327 19.26 -4.04 5.18
CA VAL A 327 18.58 -4.82 4.14
C VAL A 327 17.35 -4.07 3.59
N VAL A 328 16.55 -3.45 4.46
CA VAL A 328 15.41 -2.62 4.02
C VAL A 328 15.92 -1.42 3.21
N TYR A 329 17.02 -0.78 3.60
CA TYR A 329 17.63 0.29 2.80
C TYR A 329 18.12 -0.18 1.44
N ALA A 330 18.72 -1.36 1.37
CA ALA A 330 19.20 -1.95 0.12
C ALA A 330 18.06 -2.22 -0.88
N PHE A 331 16.82 -2.27 -0.41
CA PHE A 331 15.62 -2.35 -1.25
C PHE A 331 14.96 -0.97 -1.46
N ALA A 332 14.75 -0.20 -0.38
CA ALA A 332 13.95 1.02 -0.39
C ALA A 332 14.63 2.20 -1.14
N LEU A 333 15.95 2.41 -0.93
CA LEU A 333 16.68 3.49 -1.60
C LEU A 333 16.78 3.28 -3.11
N PRO A 334 17.13 2.07 -3.61
CA PRO A 334 17.05 1.77 -5.04
C PRO A 334 15.62 1.89 -5.61
N THR A 335 14.58 1.57 -4.84
CA THR A 335 13.18 1.81 -5.26
C THR A 335 12.94 3.29 -5.47
N THR A 336 13.37 4.15 -4.55
CA THR A 336 13.25 5.61 -4.68
C THR A 336 14.02 6.13 -5.89
N LEU A 337 15.24 5.66 -6.10
CA LEU A 337 16.03 5.99 -7.29
C LEU A 337 15.32 5.53 -8.57
N GLY A 338 14.76 4.32 -8.56
CA GLY A 338 13.94 3.79 -9.65
C GLY A 338 12.74 4.68 -9.98
N ILE A 339 12.04 5.22 -8.99
CA ILE A 339 10.92 6.16 -9.18
C ILE A 339 11.40 7.42 -9.92
N LEU A 340 12.53 8.00 -9.51
CA LEU A 340 13.10 9.18 -10.15
C LEU A 340 13.51 8.88 -11.60
N LEU A 341 14.24 7.80 -11.82
CA LEU A 341 14.65 7.35 -13.16
C LEU A 341 13.45 7.00 -14.04
N GLY A 342 12.41 6.39 -13.46
CA GLY A 342 11.16 6.11 -14.14
C GLY A 342 10.46 7.37 -14.63
N GLY A 343 10.37 8.39 -13.78
CA GLY A 343 9.83 9.70 -14.18
C GLY A 343 10.61 10.36 -15.33
N LEU A 344 11.94 10.31 -15.25
CA LEU A 344 12.82 10.87 -16.30
C LEU A 344 12.74 10.08 -17.61
N SER A 345 12.62 8.76 -17.55
CA SER A 345 12.56 7.89 -18.73
C SER A 345 11.26 8.03 -19.52
N LEU A 346 10.17 8.49 -18.90
CA LEU A 346 8.86 8.68 -19.54
C LEU A 346 8.92 9.61 -20.76
N SER A 347 9.72 10.67 -20.70
CA SER A 347 9.87 11.63 -21.79
C SER A 347 10.59 11.03 -23.01
N ARG A 348 11.55 10.10 -22.79
CA ARG A 348 12.40 9.50 -23.82
C ARG A 348 11.81 8.18 -24.35
N MET A 349 11.41 7.29 -23.46
CA MET A 349 11.02 5.92 -23.80
C MET A 349 9.51 5.71 -23.84
N GLY A 350 8.73 6.62 -23.20
CA GLY A 350 7.29 6.47 -22.99
C GLY A 350 6.96 5.44 -21.90
N TYR A 351 5.71 5.45 -21.44
CA TYR A 351 5.28 4.64 -20.28
C TYR A 351 5.36 3.13 -20.52
N ARG A 352 5.04 2.62 -21.73
CA ARG A 352 5.12 1.18 -22.05
C ARG A 352 6.53 0.64 -21.89
N ASN A 353 7.51 1.27 -22.55
CA ASN A 353 8.89 0.79 -22.52
C ASN A 353 9.50 0.94 -21.13
N THR A 354 9.15 2.00 -20.37
CA THR A 354 9.58 2.16 -18.98
C THR A 354 9.05 1.02 -18.10
N VAL A 355 7.78 0.60 -18.28
CA VAL A 355 7.21 -0.56 -17.58
C VAL A 355 7.97 -1.84 -17.95
N LEU A 356 8.25 -2.08 -19.23
CA LEU A 356 8.93 -3.29 -19.69
C LEU A 356 10.38 -3.38 -19.20
N VAL A 357 11.12 -2.28 -19.22
CA VAL A 357 12.48 -2.22 -18.68
C VAL A 357 12.45 -2.47 -17.16
N GLY A 358 11.57 -1.80 -16.43
CA GLY A 358 11.42 -2.00 -14.99
C GLY A 358 11.03 -3.44 -14.64
N ALA A 359 10.09 -4.02 -15.38
CA ALA A 359 9.67 -5.43 -15.20
C ALA A 359 10.81 -6.41 -15.53
N GLY A 360 11.59 -6.16 -16.60
CA GLY A 360 12.75 -6.98 -16.94
C GLY A 360 13.83 -6.97 -15.85
N ILE A 361 14.13 -5.80 -15.28
CA ILE A 361 15.08 -5.66 -14.15
C ILE A 361 14.52 -6.38 -12.91
N LEU A 362 13.21 -6.24 -12.64
CA LEU A 362 12.56 -6.91 -11.51
C LEU A 362 12.62 -8.44 -11.64
N VAL A 363 12.32 -8.98 -12.82
CA VAL A 363 12.42 -10.43 -13.11
C VAL A 363 13.86 -10.90 -12.93
N GLY A 364 14.85 -10.21 -13.51
CA GLY A 364 16.27 -10.55 -13.36
C GLY A 364 16.73 -10.56 -11.90
N GLY A 365 16.30 -9.54 -11.11
CA GLY A 365 16.60 -9.47 -9.68
C GLY A 365 15.95 -10.61 -8.89
N LEU A 366 14.70 -10.96 -9.18
CA LEU A 366 14.01 -12.08 -8.52
C LEU A 366 14.54 -13.45 -8.94
N VAL A 367 15.02 -13.61 -10.18
CA VAL A 367 15.75 -14.82 -10.61
C VAL A 367 17.05 -14.94 -9.80
N ALA A 368 17.82 -13.87 -9.69
CA ALA A 368 19.04 -13.86 -8.89
C ALA A 368 18.75 -14.13 -7.40
N LEU A 369 17.63 -13.64 -6.87
CA LEU A 369 17.22 -13.88 -5.48
C LEU A 369 16.95 -15.36 -5.18
N GLN A 370 16.63 -16.20 -6.20
CA GLN A 370 16.47 -17.65 -6.00
C GLN A 370 17.79 -18.34 -5.60
N SER A 371 18.96 -17.69 -5.75
CA SER A 371 20.26 -18.23 -5.34
C SER A 371 20.54 -18.10 -3.83
N ILE A 372 19.68 -17.42 -3.07
CA ILE A 372 19.85 -17.25 -1.62
C ILE A 372 19.44 -18.52 -0.89
N ASN A 373 20.12 -18.80 0.23
CA ASN A 373 19.84 -19.92 1.12
C ASN A 373 20.16 -19.55 2.58
N SER A 374 19.94 -20.48 3.51
CA SER A 374 20.17 -20.27 4.94
C SER A 374 21.63 -20.00 5.32
N SER A 375 22.60 -20.35 4.46
CA SER A 375 24.04 -20.09 4.64
C SER A 375 24.52 -18.80 3.96
N SER A 376 23.64 -18.09 3.26
CA SER A 376 23.98 -16.86 2.57
C SER A 376 24.30 -15.73 3.55
N SER A 377 25.12 -14.77 3.13
CA SER A 377 25.40 -13.58 3.94
C SER A 377 24.30 -12.52 3.79
N LEU A 378 24.16 -11.67 4.82
CA LEU A 378 23.29 -10.48 4.77
C LEU A 378 23.67 -9.54 3.61
N ILE A 379 24.97 -9.42 3.31
CA ILE A 379 25.48 -8.60 2.20
C ILE A 379 24.92 -9.13 0.88
N ARG A 380 24.90 -10.46 0.70
CA ARG A 380 24.32 -11.08 -0.51
C ARG A 380 22.84 -10.77 -0.67
N LEU A 381 22.07 -10.79 0.42
CA LEU A 381 20.66 -10.40 0.39
C LEU A 381 20.49 -8.92 0.02
N MET A 382 21.35 -8.04 0.55
CA MET A 382 21.35 -6.61 0.19
C MET A 382 21.64 -6.40 -1.30
N GLU A 383 22.70 -7.01 -1.83
CA GLU A 383 23.08 -6.91 -3.24
C GLU A 383 21.93 -7.33 -4.17
N LEU A 384 21.28 -8.46 -3.85
CA LEU A 384 20.15 -8.99 -4.64
C LEU A 384 18.89 -8.12 -4.54
N SER A 385 18.74 -7.37 -3.46
CA SER A 385 17.59 -6.46 -3.26
C SER A 385 17.68 -5.18 -4.12
N VAL A 386 18.89 -4.75 -4.50
CA VAL A 386 19.10 -3.51 -5.28
C VAL A 386 18.39 -3.53 -6.64
N PRO A 387 18.62 -4.51 -7.54
CA PRO A 387 17.95 -4.52 -8.85
C PRO A 387 16.43 -4.67 -8.71
N ILE A 388 15.95 -5.39 -7.71
CA ILE A 388 14.53 -5.56 -7.44
C ILE A 388 13.88 -4.21 -7.08
N GLY A 389 14.54 -3.43 -6.22
CA GLY A 389 14.11 -2.08 -5.87
C GLY A 389 14.05 -1.16 -7.08
N VAL A 390 15.14 -1.08 -7.87
CA VAL A 390 15.19 -0.25 -9.09
C VAL A 390 14.08 -0.63 -10.07
N GLY A 391 13.91 -1.92 -10.36
CA GLY A 391 12.89 -2.40 -11.29
C GLY A 391 11.47 -2.05 -10.84
N SER A 392 11.15 -2.28 -9.55
CA SER A 392 9.86 -1.89 -8.97
C SER A 392 9.61 -0.40 -9.03
N GLY A 393 10.62 0.42 -8.71
CA GLY A 393 10.53 1.87 -8.71
C GLY A 393 10.26 2.47 -10.09
N LEU A 394 10.97 2.00 -11.11
CA LEU A 394 10.81 2.45 -12.52
C LEU A 394 9.35 2.37 -12.98
N MET A 395 8.61 1.36 -12.56
CA MET A 395 7.25 1.12 -13.02
C MET A 395 6.20 2.04 -12.36
N ILE A 396 6.47 2.61 -11.18
CA ILE A 396 5.48 3.39 -10.42
C ILE A 396 4.96 4.60 -11.22
N PRO A 397 5.79 5.55 -11.65
CA PRO A 397 5.30 6.70 -12.42
C PRO A 397 4.77 6.27 -13.80
N ALA A 398 5.35 5.24 -14.40
CA ALA A 398 4.94 4.78 -15.72
C ALA A 398 3.53 4.19 -15.73
N THR A 399 3.15 3.42 -14.71
CA THR A 399 1.77 2.89 -14.59
C THR A 399 0.76 4.00 -14.33
N ILE A 400 1.05 4.98 -13.46
CA ILE A 400 0.18 6.12 -13.21
C ILE A 400 -0.09 6.89 -14.51
N VAL A 401 0.96 7.19 -15.27
CA VAL A 401 0.85 7.89 -16.56
C VAL A 401 0.08 7.05 -17.59
N ALA A 402 0.24 5.73 -17.57
CA ALA A 402 -0.54 4.85 -18.45
C ALA A 402 -2.05 4.93 -18.16
N PHE A 403 -2.46 4.98 -16.90
CA PHE A 403 -3.87 5.21 -16.50
C PHE A 403 -4.35 6.58 -16.98
N GLN A 404 -3.63 7.65 -16.65
CA GLN A 404 -4.02 9.03 -16.96
C GLN A 404 -4.11 9.31 -18.47
N ASN A 405 -3.16 8.80 -19.27
CA ASN A 405 -3.16 8.98 -20.72
C ASN A 405 -4.20 8.13 -21.46
N SER A 406 -4.83 7.18 -20.77
CA SER A 406 -5.86 6.32 -21.36
C SER A 406 -7.28 6.89 -21.20
N VAL A 407 -7.44 8.03 -20.55
CA VAL A 407 -8.74 8.64 -20.25
C VAL A 407 -8.81 10.09 -20.75
N GLN A 408 -10.02 10.67 -20.76
CA GLN A 408 -10.21 12.08 -21.09
C GLN A 408 -9.73 12.97 -19.92
N ARG A 409 -9.47 14.25 -20.17
CA ARG A 409 -8.96 15.19 -19.16
C ARG A 409 -9.85 15.29 -17.90
N ASN A 410 -11.17 15.22 -18.08
CA ASN A 410 -12.15 15.24 -16.98
C ASN A 410 -12.18 13.94 -16.16
N GLU A 411 -11.59 12.86 -16.66
CA GLU A 411 -11.54 11.54 -15.99
C GLU A 411 -10.16 11.24 -15.34
N ILE A 412 -9.18 12.16 -15.42
CA ILE A 412 -7.83 11.94 -14.89
C ILE A 412 -7.85 11.64 -13.38
N GLY A 413 -8.73 12.33 -12.63
CA GLY A 413 -8.90 12.08 -11.18
C GLY A 413 -9.34 10.65 -10.89
N VAL A 414 -10.35 10.16 -11.62
CA VAL A 414 -10.86 8.80 -11.51
C VAL A 414 -9.80 7.77 -11.90
N ALA A 415 -9.04 8.01 -12.97
CA ALA A 415 -7.95 7.13 -13.38
C ALA A 415 -6.82 7.07 -12.36
N SER A 416 -6.51 8.19 -11.69
CA SER A 416 -5.52 8.24 -10.62
C SER A 416 -6.00 7.51 -9.36
N ALA A 417 -7.28 7.66 -9.01
CA ALA A 417 -7.91 6.92 -7.92
C ALA A 417 -7.91 5.40 -8.19
N LEU A 418 -8.20 4.98 -9.43
CA LEU A 418 -8.11 3.58 -9.85
C LEU A 418 -6.68 3.04 -9.73
N ALA A 419 -5.67 3.83 -10.08
CA ALA A 419 -4.27 3.44 -9.91
C ALA A 419 -3.91 3.25 -8.43
N ALA A 420 -4.34 4.14 -7.55
CA ALA A 420 -4.11 4.03 -6.11
C ALA A 420 -4.87 2.83 -5.50
N PHE A 421 -6.13 2.63 -5.89
CA PHE A 421 -6.94 1.50 -5.45
C PHE A 421 -6.30 0.15 -5.84
N THR A 422 -5.91 0.00 -7.11
CA THR A 422 -5.31 -1.26 -7.61
C THR A 422 -3.94 -1.54 -6.99
N LEU A 423 -3.16 -0.51 -6.64
CA LEU A 423 -1.93 -0.64 -5.87
C LEU A 423 -2.19 -1.23 -4.48
N ASN A 424 -3.14 -0.64 -3.74
CA ASN A 424 -3.46 -1.10 -2.39
C ASN A 424 -4.10 -2.49 -2.39
N LEU A 425 -5.01 -2.75 -3.33
CA LEU A 425 -5.62 -4.06 -3.54
C LEU A 425 -4.57 -5.15 -3.81
N GLY A 426 -3.63 -4.88 -4.72
CA GLY A 426 -2.55 -5.82 -5.04
C GLY A 426 -1.63 -6.06 -3.84
N GLY A 427 -1.33 -5.02 -3.06
CA GLY A 427 -0.57 -5.14 -1.82
C GLY A 427 -1.26 -6.01 -0.78
N ALA A 428 -2.54 -5.77 -0.54
CA ALA A 428 -3.34 -6.54 0.41
C ALA A 428 -3.44 -8.02 0.02
N ILE A 429 -3.84 -8.31 -1.23
CA ILE A 429 -3.91 -9.68 -1.76
C ILE A 429 -2.54 -10.36 -1.69
N GLY A 430 -1.48 -9.63 -2.07
CA GLY A 430 -0.12 -10.17 -2.10
C GLY A 430 0.34 -10.60 -0.72
N VAL A 431 0.32 -9.72 0.27
CA VAL A 431 0.81 -10.05 1.61
C VAL A 431 -0.04 -11.13 2.25
N ALA A 432 -1.38 -11.09 2.09
CA ALA A 432 -2.28 -12.10 2.62
C ALA A 432 -2.01 -13.49 2.04
N SER A 433 -1.98 -13.62 0.70
CA SER A 433 -1.73 -14.92 0.06
C SER A 433 -0.34 -15.47 0.35
N LEU A 434 0.69 -14.61 0.38
CA LEU A 434 2.04 -15.02 0.75
C LEU A 434 2.11 -15.50 2.20
N GLY A 435 1.38 -14.83 3.13
CA GLY A 435 1.29 -15.25 4.52
C GLY A 435 0.71 -16.64 4.69
N ALA A 436 -0.40 -16.91 4.00
CA ALA A 436 -1.03 -18.22 3.99
C ALA A 436 -0.08 -19.32 3.44
N ILE A 437 0.60 -19.05 2.32
CA ILE A 437 1.56 -19.98 1.74
C ILE A 437 2.72 -20.24 2.71
N GLN A 438 3.29 -19.20 3.31
CA GLN A 438 4.41 -19.31 4.26
C GLN A 438 4.03 -20.16 5.47
N ALA A 439 2.90 -19.85 6.13
CA ALA A 439 2.45 -20.53 7.32
C ALA A 439 2.23 -22.04 7.04
N ASN A 440 1.53 -22.36 5.96
CA ASN A 440 1.26 -23.76 5.58
C ASN A 440 2.54 -24.53 5.26
N ARG A 441 3.46 -23.94 4.49
CA ARG A 441 4.72 -24.60 4.12
C ARG A 441 5.62 -24.81 5.33
N PHE A 442 5.72 -23.82 6.21
CA PHE A 442 6.52 -23.96 7.42
C PHE A 442 5.97 -25.04 8.35
N THR A 443 4.65 -25.05 8.58
CA THR A 443 4.00 -26.08 9.40
C THR A 443 4.23 -27.50 8.86
N ALA A 444 4.11 -27.69 7.54
CA ALA A 444 4.35 -28.99 6.90
C ALA A 444 5.81 -29.45 7.05
N GLN A 445 6.78 -28.54 6.90
CA GLN A 445 8.20 -28.87 7.06
C GLN A 445 8.57 -29.11 8.51
N LEU A 446 8.02 -28.31 9.44
CA LEU A 446 8.25 -28.48 10.86
C LEU A 446 7.77 -29.85 11.34
N SER A 447 6.59 -30.29 10.93
CA SER A 447 6.04 -31.59 11.31
C SER A 447 6.96 -32.75 10.91
N SER A 448 7.63 -32.67 9.77
CA SER A 448 8.61 -33.68 9.33
C SER A 448 9.88 -33.72 10.18
N LEU A 449 10.33 -32.55 10.67
CA LEU A 449 11.51 -32.43 11.53
C LEU A 449 11.27 -32.92 12.96
N LEU A 450 10.03 -32.81 13.46
CA LEU A 450 9.68 -33.20 14.83
C LEU A 450 9.90 -34.69 15.10
N VAL A 451 9.90 -35.54 14.07
CA VAL A 451 10.13 -36.99 14.20
C VAL A 451 11.52 -37.27 14.80
N GLY A 452 12.55 -36.48 14.47
CA GLY A 452 13.91 -36.65 14.96
C GLY A 452 14.23 -35.94 16.28
N ILE A 453 13.32 -35.11 16.85
CA ILE A 453 13.57 -34.30 18.03
C ILE A 453 13.28 -35.08 19.32
N PRO A 454 14.15 -35.00 20.35
CA PRO A 454 13.90 -35.60 21.66
C PRO A 454 12.58 -35.13 22.29
N PRO A 455 11.88 -35.97 23.11
CA PRO A 455 10.58 -35.64 23.68
C PRO A 455 10.53 -34.28 24.40
N ASN A 456 11.58 -33.94 25.14
CA ASN A 456 11.68 -32.68 25.90
C ASN A 456 11.75 -31.44 24.97
N GLY A 457 12.34 -31.57 23.79
CA GLY A 457 12.40 -30.50 22.80
C GLY A 457 11.14 -30.45 21.91
N ARG A 458 10.49 -31.59 21.75
CA ARG A 458 9.33 -31.70 20.87
C ARG A 458 8.15 -30.83 21.35
N ALA A 459 7.93 -30.72 22.65
CA ALA A 459 6.89 -29.89 23.24
C ALA A 459 7.06 -28.41 22.92
N VAL A 460 8.32 -27.92 22.89
CA VAL A 460 8.64 -26.52 22.59
C VAL A 460 8.62 -26.25 21.07
N LEU A 461 9.09 -27.19 20.27
CA LEU A 461 9.25 -27.02 18.82
C LEU A 461 8.03 -27.52 18.02
N SER A 462 6.97 -28.03 18.66
CA SER A 462 5.76 -28.45 17.98
C SER A 462 4.86 -27.29 17.53
N ASP A 463 5.00 -26.12 18.12
CA ASP A 463 4.26 -24.92 17.73
C ASP A 463 5.05 -24.11 16.68
N PRO A 464 4.57 -24.03 15.42
CA PRO A 464 5.22 -23.25 14.37
C PRO A 464 5.36 -21.76 14.72
N ASN A 465 4.40 -21.21 15.48
CA ASN A 465 4.44 -19.82 15.90
C ASN A 465 5.57 -19.56 16.90
N LEU A 466 5.71 -20.45 17.88
CA LEU A 466 6.78 -20.37 18.88
C LEU A 466 8.17 -20.54 18.22
N VAL A 467 8.30 -21.47 17.28
CA VAL A 467 9.57 -21.65 16.54
C VAL A 467 9.92 -20.40 15.74
N GLY A 468 8.96 -19.83 15.03
CA GLY A 468 9.18 -18.58 14.31
C GLY A 468 9.57 -17.41 15.21
N GLN A 469 8.95 -17.28 16.38
CA GLN A 469 9.27 -16.30 17.39
C GLN A 469 10.71 -16.46 17.92
N ILE A 470 11.10 -17.70 18.22
CA ILE A 470 12.45 -18.03 18.69
C ILE A 470 13.50 -17.71 17.62
N LEU A 471 13.26 -18.10 16.37
CA LEU A 471 14.16 -17.84 15.26
C LEU A 471 14.31 -16.34 14.96
N ALA A 472 13.23 -15.57 15.12
CA ALA A 472 13.23 -14.12 14.93
C ALA A 472 13.83 -13.34 16.12
N SER A 473 14.19 -13.99 17.23
CA SER A 473 14.76 -13.35 18.42
C SER A 473 16.07 -14.00 18.84
N PRO A 474 17.22 -13.36 18.54
CA PRO A 474 18.51 -13.86 19.00
C PRO A 474 18.57 -14.10 20.51
N ALA A 475 17.93 -13.22 21.30
CA ALA A 475 17.88 -13.35 22.75
C ALA A 475 17.01 -14.54 23.21
N ALA A 476 15.84 -14.77 22.58
CA ALA A 476 14.98 -15.91 22.87
C ALA A 476 15.68 -17.23 22.49
N LEU A 477 16.33 -17.25 21.33
CA LEU A 477 17.13 -18.40 20.88
C LEU A 477 18.26 -18.73 21.85
N ALA A 478 19.02 -17.73 22.30
CA ALA A 478 20.10 -17.91 23.27
C ALA A 478 19.57 -18.46 24.62
N ARG A 479 18.43 -17.96 25.11
CA ARG A 479 17.79 -18.47 26.34
C ARG A 479 17.34 -19.92 26.19
N LEU A 480 16.71 -20.26 25.05
CA LEU A 480 16.27 -21.62 24.77
C LEU A 480 17.45 -22.60 24.74
N LEU A 481 18.56 -22.23 24.10
CA LEU A 481 19.76 -23.05 24.01
C LEU A 481 20.48 -23.17 25.35
N ALA A 482 20.47 -22.14 26.17
CA ALA A 482 21.00 -22.20 27.54
C ALA A 482 20.21 -23.17 28.42
N ALA A 483 18.88 -23.17 28.27
CA ALA A 483 17.99 -24.08 29.02
C ALA A 483 18.01 -25.52 28.44
N ASN A 484 18.24 -25.69 27.16
CA ASN A 484 18.20 -26.97 26.45
C ASN A 484 19.36 -27.11 25.45
N PRO A 485 20.60 -27.30 25.89
CA PRO A 485 21.79 -27.37 25.02
C PRO A 485 21.69 -28.40 23.87
N PRO A 486 21.03 -29.58 24.02
CA PRO A 486 20.90 -30.54 22.93
C PRO A 486 20.10 -30.02 21.72
N LEU A 487 19.25 -28.98 21.91
CA LEU A 487 18.49 -28.39 20.82
C LEU A 487 19.35 -27.60 19.83
N ALA A 488 20.58 -27.24 20.18
CA ALA A 488 21.49 -26.54 19.28
C ALA A 488 21.70 -27.26 17.94
N ALA A 489 21.73 -28.59 17.94
CA ALA A 489 21.87 -29.42 16.73
C ALA A 489 20.65 -29.29 15.77
N PHE A 490 19.49 -28.89 16.27
CA PHE A 490 18.26 -28.78 15.48
C PHE A 490 18.03 -27.36 14.93
N ILE A 491 18.79 -26.35 15.39
CA ILE A 491 18.64 -24.98 14.90
C ILE A 491 18.96 -24.83 13.41
N PRO A 492 20.04 -25.40 12.86
CA PRO A 492 20.32 -25.34 11.42
C PRO A 492 19.20 -25.95 10.57
N PRO A 493 18.69 -27.19 10.85
CA PRO A 493 17.55 -27.73 10.14
C PRO A 493 16.27 -26.89 10.25
N LEU A 494 15.99 -26.28 11.41
CA LEU A 494 14.84 -25.39 11.59
C LEU A 494 14.98 -24.11 10.76
N ARG A 495 16.15 -23.49 10.75
CA ARG A 495 16.42 -22.33 9.89
C ARG A 495 16.32 -22.67 8.41
N GLU A 496 16.78 -23.84 8.01
CA GLU A 496 16.65 -24.32 6.64
C GLU A 496 15.18 -24.53 6.25
N ALA A 497 14.36 -25.16 7.09
CA ALA A 497 12.93 -25.32 6.87
C ALA A 497 12.22 -23.95 6.77
N PHE A 498 12.58 -23.02 7.64
CA PHE A 498 12.05 -21.66 7.60
C PHE A 498 12.49 -20.93 6.34
N SER A 499 13.76 -21.06 5.95
CA SER A 499 14.31 -20.53 4.70
C SER A 499 13.51 -21.04 3.50
N GLN A 500 13.30 -22.35 3.38
CA GLN A 500 12.56 -22.96 2.28
C GLN A 500 11.11 -22.49 2.23
N SER A 501 10.47 -22.26 3.40
CA SER A 501 9.11 -21.73 3.45
C SER A 501 9.02 -20.28 2.91
N ILE A 502 10.09 -19.48 3.02
CA ILE A 502 10.14 -18.12 2.45
C ILE A 502 10.60 -18.16 0.98
N LEU A 503 11.53 -19.04 0.61
CA LEU A 503 12.01 -19.13 -0.78
C LEU A 503 10.88 -19.47 -1.76
N ILE A 504 9.90 -20.27 -1.35
CA ILE A 504 8.71 -20.51 -2.18
C ILE A 504 7.92 -19.22 -2.45
N LEU A 505 7.92 -18.27 -1.50
CA LEU A 505 7.29 -16.96 -1.71
C LEU A 505 8.04 -16.17 -2.79
N PHE A 506 9.38 -16.18 -2.75
CA PHE A 506 10.20 -15.52 -3.76
C PHE A 506 9.98 -16.13 -5.16
N LEU A 507 9.72 -17.43 -5.23
CA LEU A 507 9.34 -18.10 -6.48
C LEU A 507 7.95 -17.64 -6.97
N VAL A 508 6.97 -17.53 -6.08
CA VAL A 508 5.63 -16.98 -6.40
C VAL A 508 5.76 -15.55 -6.90
N LEU A 509 6.57 -14.71 -6.22
CA LEU A 509 6.82 -13.33 -6.63
C LEU A 509 7.56 -13.25 -7.97
N LEU A 510 8.44 -14.20 -8.28
CA LEU A 510 9.05 -14.32 -9.60
C LEU A 510 7.98 -14.59 -10.66
N GLY A 511 7.07 -15.54 -10.43
CA GLY A 511 5.94 -15.81 -11.32
C GLY A 511 5.06 -14.56 -11.54
N ALA A 512 4.75 -13.83 -10.45
CA ALA A 512 4.02 -12.57 -10.53
C ALA A 512 4.78 -11.51 -11.34
N SER A 513 6.10 -11.40 -11.20
CA SER A 513 6.92 -10.45 -11.96
C SER A 513 7.00 -10.77 -13.45
N VAL A 514 7.03 -12.04 -13.81
CA VAL A 514 6.92 -12.47 -15.22
C VAL A 514 5.54 -12.10 -15.77
N ALA A 515 4.48 -12.29 -14.99
CA ALA A 515 3.13 -11.87 -15.39
C ALA A 515 3.03 -10.32 -15.53
N VAL A 516 3.75 -9.54 -14.69
CA VAL A 516 3.89 -8.08 -14.86
C VAL A 516 4.51 -7.76 -16.21
N PHE A 517 5.59 -8.44 -16.59
CA PHE A 517 6.25 -8.23 -17.88
C PHE A 517 5.30 -8.53 -19.04
N VAL A 518 4.61 -9.66 -19.01
CA VAL A 518 3.63 -10.06 -20.03
C VAL A 518 2.47 -9.05 -20.11
N ALA A 519 1.92 -8.64 -18.97
CA ALA A 519 0.86 -7.62 -18.93
C ALA A 519 1.36 -6.27 -19.48
N GLY A 520 2.62 -5.91 -19.22
CA GLY A 520 3.29 -4.72 -19.77
C GLY A 520 3.34 -4.71 -21.30
N LEU A 521 3.50 -5.87 -21.94
CA LEU A 521 3.45 -6.01 -23.41
C LEU A 521 2.07 -5.63 -23.99
N LEU A 522 1.01 -5.81 -23.22
CA LEU A 522 -0.36 -5.49 -23.62
C LEU A 522 -0.68 -4.00 -23.52
N ILE A 523 0.13 -3.20 -22.83
CA ILE A 523 -0.01 -1.75 -22.78
C ILE A 523 0.27 -1.19 -24.18
N LYS A 524 -0.69 -0.44 -24.74
CA LYS A 524 -0.45 0.24 -26.02
C LYS A 524 0.59 1.33 -25.84
N GLY A 525 1.58 1.38 -26.71
CA GLY A 525 2.56 2.46 -26.79
C GLY A 525 1.87 3.81 -27.08
N LYS A 526 2.63 4.88 -26.90
CA LYS A 526 2.18 6.24 -27.21
C LYS A 526 1.78 6.28 -28.69
N ASP A 527 0.49 6.42 -28.99
CA ASP A 527 0.11 6.92 -30.31
C ASP A 527 0.78 8.30 -30.43
N LYS A 528 1.68 8.44 -31.39
CA LYS A 528 2.19 9.76 -31.80
C LYS A 528 0.94 10.54 -32.21
N ARG A 529 0.40 11.38 -31.32
CA ARG A 529 -0.58 12.37 -31.78
C ARG A 529 0.13 13.18 -32.85
N PRO A 530 -0.44 13.30 -34.05
CA PRO A 530 0.12 14.23 -35.01
C PRO A 530 0.15 15.59 -34.31
N SER A 531 1.32 16.22 -34.30
CA SER A 531 1.46 17.62 -33.93
C SER A 531 0.49 18.38 -34.83
N THR A 532 -0.63 18.84 -34.26
CA THR A 532 -1.49 19.82 -34.94
C THR A 532 -0.58 20.98 -35.26
N PRO A 533 -0.45 21.39 -36.53
CA PRO A 533 0.32 22.58 -36.89
C PRO A 533 -0.30 23.73 -36.07
N GLN A 534 0.53 24.42 -35.28
CA GLN A 534 0.17 25.72 -34.77
C GLN A 534 -0.12 26.57 -36.01
N ALA A 535 -1.38 26.92 -36.22
CA ALA A 535 -1.75 27.93 -37.19
C ALA A 535 -1.01 29.21 -36.78
N SER A 536 -0.09 29.59 -37.65
CA SER A 536 0.67 30.85 -37.66
C SER A 536 -0.27 32.04 -37.73
#